data_218f29c8bb94f758ae8e81bcf39f911c
#
_entry.id   218f29c8bb94f758ae8e81bcf39f911c
#
_cell.length_a   1.000
_cell.length_b   1.000
_cell.length_c   1.000
_cell.angle_alpha   90.00
_cell.angle_beta   90.00
_cell.angle_gamma   90.00
#
_symmetry.space_group_name_H-M   'P 1'
#
loop_
_entity.id
_entity.type
_entity.pdbx_description
1 polymer ?
#
loop_
_entity_poly.entity_id
_entity_poly.type
_entity_poly.pdbx_seq_one_letter_code
_entity_poly.pdbx_strand_id
1 'polypeptide(L)'
;MNNKNLTPTVWPSGIGIGWRPDIAGVVAALPGLGFCEVIAESVPAVETAESWLPDLLAVDVPIIPHGVGLSLGGAEPVSAERISVLTRCAQILDAPLVSEHIAFVRAGGVEVGHLLPVPRSHEALAVLSDNIRRTQDFLPVPLAVENIASLFEWPDDEYSDGEF
;
A
#
# COMPACT_ATOMS: atom_id res chain seq x y z
N MET A 1 -15.18 14.17 -14.19
CA MET A 1 -14.80 13.48 -12.93
C MET A 1 -15.64 12.23 -12.82
N ASN A 2 -15.08 11.08 -13.17
CA ASN A 2 -15.78 9.81 -13.03
C ASN A 2 -15.65 9.36 -11.57
N ASN A 3 -16.66 9.64 -10.77
CA ASN A 3 -16.76 9.10 -9.41
C ASN A 3 -17.08 7.60 -9.53
N LYS A 4 -16.08 6.77 -9.83
CA LYS A 4 -16.23 5.33 -9.70
C LYS A 4 -16.44 5.06 -8.22
N ASN A 5 -17.62 4.57 -7.85
CA ASN A 5 -17.85 4.01 -6.52
C ASN A 5 -16.98 2.73 -6.42
N LEU A 6 -15.73 2.91 -6.01
CA LEU A 6 -14.76 1.83 -5.81
C LEU A 6 -14.97 1.21 -4.42
N THR A 7 -16.17 0.70 -4.17
CA THR A 7 -16.45 -0.07 -2.96
C THR A 7 -16.24 -1.53 -3.33
N PRO A 8 -15.33 -2.26 -2.66
CA PRO A 8 -15.17 -3.69 -2.88
C PRO A 8 -16.50 -4.41 -2.64
N THR A 9 -16.74 -5.46 -3.40
CA THR A 9 -17.93 -6.31 -3.22
C THR A 9 -17.92 -7.00 -1.86
N VAL A 10 -16.72 -7.32 -1.37
CA VAL A 10 -16.46 -7.89 -0.03
C VAL A 10 -15.20 -7.26 0.52
N TRP A 11 -15.29 -6.64 1.70
CA TRP A 11 -14.12 -6.15 2.41
C TRP A 11 -13.38 -7.31 3.09
N PRO A 12 -12.06 -7.42 2.95
CA PRO A 12 -11.28 -8.36 3.73
C PRO A 12 -11.52 -8.15 5.22
N SER A 13 -11.72 -9.22 5.96
CA SER A 13 -12.01 -9.17 7.38
C SER A 13 -11.39 -10.34 8.12
N GLY A 14 -11.25 -10.23 9.43
CA GLY A 14 -10.65 -11.26 10.26
C GLY A 14 -9.15 -11.05 10.46
N ILE A 15 -8.42 -12.15 10.64
CA ILE A 15 -6.96 -12.13 10.86
C ILE A 15 -6.26 -12.25 9.52
N GLY A 16 -5.36 -11.33 9.22
CA GLY A 16 -4.48 -11.39 8.05
C GLY A 16 -3.04 -11.72 8.43
N ILE A 17 -2.26 -12.10 7.41
CA ILE A 17 -0.82 -12.34 7.55
C ILE A 17 -0.05 -11.74 6.37
N GLY A 18 1.12 -11.16 6.67
CA GLY A 18 2.08 -10.75 5.64
C GLY A 18 2.69 -11.98 4.98
N TRP A 19 2.36 -12.20 3.72
CA TRP A 19 2.89 -13.31 2.93
C TRP A 19 4.34 -13.05 2.51
N ARG A 20 5.14 -14.12 2.56
CA ARG A 20 6.54 -14.15 2.08
C ARG A 20 6.80 -15.51 1.44
N PRO A 21 7.63 -15.61 0.38
CA PRO A 21 7.98 -16.89 -0.25
C PRO A 21 8.48 -17.93 0.74
N ASP A 22 9.30 -17.51 1.71
CA ASP A 22 9.92 -18.41 2.69
C ASP A 22 8.92 -19.09 3.63
N ILE A 23 7.73 -18.53 3.78
CA ILE A 23 6.67 -19.04 4.64
C ILE A 23 5.42 -19.49 3.87
N ALA A 24 5.47 -19.52 2.54
CA ALA A 24 4.31 -19.82 1.69
C ALA A 24 3.60 -21.11 2.09
N GLY A 25 4.38 -22.19 2.34
CA GLY A 25 3.82 -23.48 2.76
C GLY A 25 3.15 -23.45 4.15
N VAL A 26 3.65 -22.58 5.06
CA VAL A 26 3.02 -22.37 6.38
C VAL A 26 1.71 -21.61 6.21
N VAL A 27 1.73 -20.54 5.43
CA VAL A 27 0.54 -19.70 5.18
C VAL A 27 -0.57 -20.52 4.54
N ALA A 28 -0.25 -21.34 3.54
CA ALA A 28 -1.22 -22.22 2.87
C ALA A 28 -1.87 -23.25 3.81
N ALA A 29 -1.21 -23.60 4.91
CA ALA A 29 -1.72 -24.55 5.90
C ALA A 29 -2.43 -23.89 7.09
N LEU A 30 -2.42 -22.55 7.21
CA LEU A 30 -3.05 -21.85 8.33
C LEU A 30 -4.57 -21.81 8.18
N PRO A 31 -5.33 -22.35 9.15
CA PRO A 31 -6.78 -22.26 9.12
C PRO A 31 -7.25 -20.87 9.58
N GLY A 32 -8.37 -20.41 9.03
CA GLY A 32 -9.09 -19.22 9.53
C GLY A 32 -8.45 -17.89 9.18
N LEU A 33 -7.56 -17.85 8.18
CA LEU A 33 -7.10 -16.59 7.61
C LEU A 33 -8.25 -15.88 6.90
N GLY A 34 -8.36 -14.58 7.10
CA GLY A 34 -9.30 -13.71 6.41
C GLY A 34 -8.71 -13.07 5.15
N PHE A 35 -7.40 -12.85 5.13
CA PHE A 35 -6.66 -12.27 4.01
C PHE A 35 -5.14 -12.49 4.13
N CYS A 36 -4.44 -12.29 3.03
CA CYS A 36 -2.98 -12.15 3.02
C CYS A 36 -2.58 -10.77 2.51
N GLU A 37 -1.44 -10.29 2.97
CA GLU A 37 -0.82 -9.07 2.47
C GLU A 37 0.53 -9.39 1.82
N VAL A 38 0.86 -8.75 0.72
CA VAL A 38 2.14 -8.91 0.03
C VAL A 38 2.72 -7.56 -0.35
N ILE A 39 4.03 -7.38 -0.19
CA ILE A 39 4.71 -6.15 -0.63
C ILE A 39 4.61 -6.03 -2.15
N ALA A 40 3.92 -5.00 -2.62
CA ALA A 40 3.60 -4.82 -4.03
C ALA A 40 4.86 -4.71 -4.92
N GLU A 41 5.89 -4.03 -4.43
CA GLU A 41 7.16 -3.86 -5.13
C GLU A 41 7.94 -5.18 -5.30
N SER A 42 7.62 -6.20 -4.51
CA SER A 42 8.23 -7.52 -4.62
C SER A 42 7.49 -8.46 -5.57
N VAL A 43 6.24 -8.13 -5.95
CA VAL A 43 5.43 -8.99 -6.85
C VAL A 43 6.06 -9.02 -8.24
N PRO A 44 6.42 -10.20 -8.78
CA PRO A 44 7.01 -10.32 -10.09
C PRO A 44 6.15 -9.69 -11.19
N ALA A 45 6.79 -9.00 -12.13
CA ALA A 45 6.08 -8.39 -13.25
C ALA A 45 5.59 -9.42 -14.28
N VAL A 46 6.29 -10.56 -14.34
CA VAL A 46 6.02 -11.65 -15.27
C VAL A 46 6.19 -12.95 -14.53
N GLU A 47 5.31 -13.91 -14.77
CA GLU A 47 5.44 -15.26 -14.27
C GLU A 47 6.62 -15.97 -14.99
N THR A 48 7.58 -16.44 -14.21
CA THR A 48 8.71 -17.25 -14.70
C THR A 48 8.73 -18.58 -13.98
N ALA A 49 9.48 -19.55 -14.49
CA ALA A 49 9.60 -20.86 -13.86
C ALA A 49 10.18 -20.82 -12.42
N GLU A 50 10.87 -19.72 -12.06
CA GLU A 50 11.45 -19.50 -10.75
C GLU A 50 10.61 -18.51 -9.92
N SER A 51 9.47 -18.05 -10.44
CA SER A 51 8.58 -17.11 -9.77
C SER A 51 7.81 -17.80 -8.64
N TRP A 52 7.71 -17.13 -7.50
CA TRP A 52 6.86 -17.55 -6.38
C TRP A 52 5.38 -17.09 -6.53
N LEU A 53 5.05 -16.40 -7.61
CA LEU A 53 3.69 -15.91 -7.88
C LEU A 53 2.63 -17.03 -7.88
N PRO A 54 2.87 -18.21 -8.46
CA PRO A 54 1.90 -19.31 -8.40
C PRO A 54 1.56 -19.74 -6.96
N ASP A 55 2.54 -19.74 -6.05
CA ASP A 55 2.32 -20.11 -4.65
C ASP A 55 1.47 -19.04 -3.93
N LEU A 56 1.66 -17.77 -4.25
CA LEU A 56 0.81 -16.68 -3.75
C LEU A 56 -0.61 -16.80 -4.28
N LEU A 57 -0.78 -17.04 -5.59
CA LEU A 57 -2.10 -17.19 -6.21
C LEU A 57 -2.86 -18.45 -5.77
N ALA A 58 -2.17 -19.43 -5.21
CA ALA A 58 -2.77 -20.63 -4.65
C ALA A 58 -3.36 -20.43 -3.24
N VAL A 59 -3.16 -19.26 -2.63
CA VAL A 59 -3.77 -18.94 -1.32
C VAL A 59 -5.27 -18.67 -1.51
N ASP A 60 -6.10 -19.38 -0.77
CA ASP A 60 -7.58 -19.33 -0.89
C ASP A 60 -8.20 -18.23 0.00
N VAL A 61 -7.58 -17.05 0.02
CA VAL A 61 -8.12 -15.85 0.69
C VAL A 61 -7.77 -14.60 -0.12
N PRO A 62 -8.49 -13.48 0.06
CA PRO A 62 -8.15 -12.22 -0.59
C PRO A 62 -6.70 -11.81 -0.34
N ILE A 63 -6.02 -11.34 -1.38
CA ILE A 63 -4.64 -10.87 -1.30
C ILE A 63 -4.65 -9.34 -1.46
N ILE A 64 -4.01 -8.65 -0.52
CA ILE A 64 -3.89 -7.19 -0.50
C ILE A 64 -2.47 -6.81 -0.89
N PRO A 65 -2.25 -6.18 -2.06
CA PRO A 65 -0.96 -5.57 -2.37
C PRO A 65 -0.72 -4.37 -1.46
N HIS A 66 0.37 -4.39 -0.72
CA HIS A 66 0.81 -3.32 0.17
C HIS A 66 2.02 -2.61 -0.41
N GLY A 67 1.86 -1.34 -0.72
CA GLY A 67 2.91 -0.48 -1.24
C GLY A 67 3.77 0.10 -0.11
N VAL A 68 5.06 0.28 -0.41
CA VAL A 68 6.02 0.92 0.50
C VAL A 68 6.78 2.05 -0.18
N GLY A 69 6.43 2.37 -1.42
CA GLY A 69 7.23 3.23 -2.26
C GLY A 69 6.52 4.44 -2.88
N LEU A 70 5.21 4.63 -2.70
CA LEU A 70 4.51 5.77 -3.31
C LEU A 70 4.98 7.11 -2.74
N SER A 71 5.32 7.16 -1.45
CA SER A 71 5.65 8.44 -0.79
C SER A 71 4.46 9.39 -0.74
N LEU A 72 3.30 8.92 -0.27
CA LEU A 72 2.06 9.71 -0.24
C LEU A 72 2.22 11.02 0.51
N GLY A 73 3.02 11.03 1.59
CA GLY A 73 3.32 12.22 2.39
C GLY A 73 4.46 13.07 1.85
N GLY A 74 5.04 12.73 0.70
CA GLY A 74 6.09 13.53 0.06
C GLY A 74 5.55 14.84 -0.52
N ALA A 75 6.36 15.91 -0.48
CA ALA A 75 6.02 17.20 -1.08
C ALA A 75 5.93 17.14 -2.62
N GLU A 76 6.53 16.13 -3.24
CA GLU A 76 6.50 15.92 -4.68
C GLU A 76 5.27 15.08 -5.06
N PRO A 77 4.68 15.29 -6.25
CA PRO A 77 3.60 14.46 -6.74
C PRO A 77 4.01 12.98 -6.83
N VAL A 78 3.08 12.09 -6.52
CA VAL A 78 3.32 10.64 -6.66
C VAL A 78 3.62 10.28 -8.12
N SER A 79 4.67 9.49 -8.34
CA SER A 79 5.09 9.06 -9.66
C SER A 79 4.07 8.09 -10.30
N ALA A 80 3.69 8.36 -11.54
CA ALA A 80 2.80 7.49 -12.32
C ALA A 80 3.39 6.07 -12.49
N GLU A 81 4.71 5.96 -12.59
CA GLU A 81 5.41 4.67 -12.66
C GLU A 81 5.18 3.84 -11.38
N ARG A 82 5.27 4.45 -10.19
CA ARG A 82 5.03 3.78 -8.92
C ARG A 82 3.56 3.40 -8.75
N ILE A 83 2.64 4.27 -9.14
CA ILE A 83 1.20 3.94 -9.14
C ILE A 83 0.93 2.75 -10.08
N SER A 84 1.64 2.65 -11.21
CA SER A 84 1.47 1.53 -12.14
C SER A 84 1.86 0.19 -11.54
N VAL A 85 2.80 0.14 -10.59
CA VAL A 85 3.16 -1.08 -9.85
C VAL A 85 1.97 -1.57 -9.04
N LEU A 86 1.36 -0.71 -8.21
CA LEU A 86 0.17 -1.08 -7.44
C LEU A 86 -1.02 -1.45 -8.33
N THR A 87 -1.25 -0.69 -9.41
CA THR A 87 -2.31 -1.00 -10.38
C THR A 87 -2.14 -2.39 -10.98
N ARG A 88 -0.93 -2.73 -11.41
CA ARG A 88 -0.59 -4.05 -11.94
C ARG A 88 -0.81 -5.15 -10.90
N CYS A 89 -0.33 -4.94 -9.66
CA CYS A 89 -0.51 -5.92 -8.58
C CYS A 89 -1.99 -6.15 -8.28
N ALA A 90 -2.78 -5.07 -8.19
CA ALA A 90 -4.23 -5.17 -7.99
C ALA A 90 -4.91 -6.02 -9.09
N GLN A 91 -4.47 -5.87 -10.34
CA GLN A 91 -5.03 -6.63 -11.46
C GLN A 91 -4.59 -8.10 -11.48
N ILE A 92 -3.30 -8.38 -11.25
CA ILE A 92 -2.76 -9.75 -11.26
C ILE A 92 -3.35 -10.59 -10.11
N LEU A 93 -3.53 -9.96 -8.93
CA LEU A 93 -3.97 -10.63 -7.72
C LEU A 93 -5.50 -10.59 -7.54
N ASP A 94 -6.25 -9.99 -8.47
CA ASP A 94 -7.69 -9.72 -8.34
C ASP A 94 -8.03 -9.10 -6.96
N ALA A 95 -7.18 -8.13 -6.55
CA ALA A 95 -7.20 -7.60 -5.20
C ALA A 95 -8.47 -6.77 -4.93
N PRO A 96 -9.10 -6.92 -3.75
CA PRO A 96 -10.27 -6.12 -3.39
C PRO A 96 -9.92 -4.67 -3.07
N LEU A 97 -8.69 -4.41 -2.65
CA LEU A 97 -8.12 -3.09 -2.36
C LEU A 97 -6.59 -3.17 -2.43
N VAL A 98 -5.93 -2.03 -2.39
CA VAL A 98 -4.48 -1.91 -2.14
C VAL A 98 -4.25 -1.04 -0.92
N SER A 99 -3.09 -1.17 -0.27
CA SER A 99 -2.72 -0.32 0.86
C SER A 99 -1.36 0.35 0.64
N GLU A 100 -1.13 1.48 1.31
CA GLU A 100 0.12 2.22 1.29
C GLU A 100 0.28 3.06 2.57
N HIS A 101 1.51 3.39 2.92
CA HIS A 101 1.83 4.16 4.13
C HIS A 101 1.61 5.67 3.99
N ILE A 102 1.17 6.30 5.08
CA ILE A 102 1.23 7.74 5.28
C ILE A 102 2.67 8.08 5.69
N ALA A 103 3.54 8.16 4.68
CA ALA A 103 4.97 8.40 4.87
C ALA A 103 5.58 9.06 3.64
N PHE A 104 6.78 9.59 3.77
CA PHE A 104 7.60 9.91 2.62
C PHE A 104 8.87 9.05 2.61
N VAL A 105 9.32 8.68 1.43
CA VAL A 105 10.50 7.80 1.21
C VAL A 105 11.55 8.47 0.35
N ARG A 106 11.26 9.66 -0.18
CA ARG A 106 12.16 10.45 -1.02
C ARG A 106 11.90 11.94 -0.89
N ALA A 107 12.92 12.74 -1.16
CA ALA A 107 12.84 14.18 -1.29
C ALA A 107 13.98 14.68 -2.21
N GLY A 108 13.69 15.65 -3.09
CA GLY A 108 14.70 16.26 -3.97
C GLY A 108 15.40 15.25 -4.91
N GLY A 109 14.71 14.20 -5.34
CA GLY A 109 15.27 13.14 -6.17
C GLY A 109 16.14 12.13 -5.43
N VAL A 110 16.25 12.20 -4.10
CA VAL A 110 17.01 11.27 -3.27
C VAL A 110 16.07 10.30 -2.57
N GLU A 111 16.29 9.00 -2.76
CA GLU A 111 15.59 7.95 -2.01
C GLU A 111 16.25 7.78 -0.63
N VAL A 112 15.42 7.74 0.42
CA VAL A 112 15.90 7.59 1.80
C VAL A 112 16.08 6.12 2.18
N GLY A 113 15.36 5.22 1.49
CA GLY A 113 15.41 3.79 1.77
C GLY A 113 14.66 3.39 3.05
N HIS A 114 13.85 4.27 3.60
CA HIS A 114 13.05 4.05 4.80
C HIS A 114 11.77 4.88 4.76
N LEU A 115 10.75 4.46 5.50
CA LEU A 115 9.53 5.22 5.72
C LEU A 115 9.82 6.33 6.74
N LEU A 116 9.61 7.57 6.36
CA LEU A 116 9.78 8.72 7.25
C LEU A 116 8.41 9.32 7.60
N PRO A 117 8.23 9.74 8.87
CA PRO A 117 6.98 10.32 9.33
C PRO A 117 6.73 11.68 8.67
N VAL A 118 5.51 11.91 8.24
CA VAL A 118 5.04 13.18 7.71
C VAL A 118 4.87 14.17 8.86
N PRO A 119 5.31 15.44 8.71
CA PRO A 119 4.94 16.49 9.67
C PRO A 119 3.42 16.62 9.75
N ARG A 120 2.86 16.69 10.94
CA ARG A 120 1.41 16.81 11.15
C ARG A 120 0.96 18.27 11.08
N SER A 121 1.17 18.90 9.92
CA SER A 121 0.79 20.28 9.65
C SER A 121 -0.37 20.38 8.66
N HIS A 122 -1.02 21.55 8.62
CA HIS A 122 -2.07 21.85 7.65
C HIS A 122 -1.59 21.69 6.20
N GLU A 123 -0.37 22.13 5.90
CA GLU A 123 0.22 22.02 4.57
C GLU A 123 0.48 20.55 4.21
N ALA A 124 1.05 19.77 5.13
CA ALA A 124 1.32 18.37 4.90
C ALA A 124 0.02 17.57 4.70
N LEU A 125 -1.02 17.87 5.47
CA LEU A 125 -2.33 17.25 5.30
C LEU A 125 -2.96 17.59 3.94
N ALA A 126 -2.80 18.83 3.45
CA ALA A 126 -3.27 19.22 2.14
C ALA A 126 -2.55 18.46 1.01
N VAL A 127 -1.22 18.37 1.10
CA VAL A 127 -0.37 17.62 0.14
C VAL A 127 -0.70 16.14 0.15
N LEU A 128 -0.77 15.52 1.33
CA LEU A 128 -1.14 14.12 1.52
C LEU A 128 -2.51 13.82 0.90
N SER A 129 -3.51 14.66 1.19
CA SER A 129 -4.87 14.50 0.65
C SER A 129 -4.90 14.59 -0.88
N ASP A 130 -4.11 15.48 -1.48
CA ASP A 130 -4.01 15.63 -2.93
C ASP A 130 -3.31 14.40 -3.56
N ASN A 131 -2.22 13.94 -2.97
CA ASN A 131 -1.50 12.74 -3.41
C ASN A 131 -2.37 11.48 -3.32
N ILE A 132 -3.16 11.32 -2.25
CA ILE A 132 -4.12 10.21 -2.11
C ILE A 132 -5.18 10.27 -3.21
N ARG A 133 -5.80 11.44 -3.45
CA ARG A 133 -6.82 11.58 -4.52
C ARG A 133 -6.25 11.25 -5.89
N ARG A 134 -5.08 11.82 -6.21
CA ARG A 134 -4.41 11.55 -7.50
C ARG A 134 -4.07 10.08 -7.66
N THR A 135 -3.57 9.43 -6.62
CA THR A 135 -3.29 7.99 -6.64
C THR A 135 -4.57 7.19 -6.88
N GLN A 136 -5.64 7.51 -6.14
CA GLN A 136 -6.93 6.84 -6.25
C GLN A 136 -7.55 6.98 -7.65
N ASP A 137 -7.37 8.11 -8.33
CA ASP A 137 -7.88 8.32 -9.70
C ASP A 137 -7.31 7.32 -10.72
N PHE A 138 -6.11 6.78 -10.49
CA PHE A 138 -5.45 5.80 -11.34
C PHE A 138 -5.67 4.34 -10.92
N LEU A 139 -6.03 4.10 -9.66
CA LEU A 139 -6.22 2.75 -9.15
C LEU A 139 -7.57 2.16 -9.59
N PRO A 140 -7.63 0.84 -9.92
CA PRO A 140 -8.88 0.16 -10.25
C PRO A 140 -9.69 -0.24 -9.01
N VAL A 141 -9.08 -0.18 -7.81
CA VAL A 141 -9.63 -0.59 -6.52
C VAL A 141 -9.39 0.49 -5.47
N PRO A 142 -10.08 0.45 -4.31
CA PRO A 142 -9.83 1.40 -3.23
C PRO A 142 -8.39 1.37 -2.72
N LEU A 143 -7.88 2.54 -2.32
CA LEU A 143 -6.63 2.71 -1.59
C LEU A 143 -6.92 2.82 -0.10
N ALA A 144 -6.42 1.89 0.70
CA ALA A 144 -6.33 2.02 2.14
C ALA A 144 -5.01 2.73 2.51
N VAL A 145 -5.02 3.50 3.58
CA VAL A 145 -3.83 4.18 4.07
C VAL A 145 -3.50 3.71 5.49
N GLU A 146 -2.21 3.61 5.78
CA GLU A 146 -1.69 3.11 7.04
C GLU A 146 -0.75 4.15 7.69
N ASN A 147 -1.01 4.48 8.96
CA ASN A 147 -0.09 5.29 9.74
C ASN A 147 1.17 4.48 10.07
N ILE A 148 2.33 5.10 9.92
CA ILE A 148 3.59 4.49 10.37
C ILE A 148 3.80 4.74 11.87
N ALA A 149 4.53 3.83 12.52
CA ALA A 149 5.05 4.08 13.84
C ALA A 149 6.10 5.20 13.78
N SER A 150 5.86 6.31 14.47
CA SER A 150 6.82 7.41 14.59
C SER A 150 7.53 7.32 15.92
N LEU A 151 8.88 7.41 15.90
CA LEU A 151 9.71 7.44 17.11
C LEU A 151 9.97 8.85 17.60
N PHE A 152 9.50 9.87 16.88
CA PHE A 152 9.68 11.28 17.22
C PHE A 152 8.50 12.11 16.70
N GLU A 153 8.34 13.27 17.28
CA GLU A 153 7.41 14.30 16.82
C GLU A 153 8.19 15.44 16.17
N TRP A 154 7.63 16.05 15.13
CA TRP A 154 8.21 17.24 14.55
C TRP A 154 7.95 18.44 15.46
N PRO A 155 8.93 19.35 15.65
CA PRO A 155 8.77 20.50 16.55
C PRO A 155 7.56 21.38 16.23
N ASP A 156 7.15 21.42 14.97
CA ASP A 156 6.08 22.28 14.45
C ASP A 156 4.81 21.48 14.12
N ASP A 157 4.62 20.31 14.74
CA ASP A 157 3.38 19.54 14.60
C ASP A 157 2.17 20.35 15.13
N GLU A 158 1.14 20.51 14.32
CA GLU A 158 -0.09 21.26 14.62
C GLU A 158 -1.23 20.33 15.04
N TYR A 159 -1.12 19.01 14.73
CA TYR A 159 -2.09 17.99 15.04
C TYR A 159 -1.48 16.89 15.91
N SER A 160 -2.29 16.29 16.76
CA SER A 160 -1.98 15.00 17.37
C SER A 160 -2.14 13.86 16.35
N ASP A 161 -1.63 12.67 16.64
CA ASP A 161 -1.80 11.48 15.78
C ASP A 161 -3.27 11.16 15.46
N GLY A 162 -4.15 11.39 16.43
CA GLY A 162 -5.57 11.07 16.26
C GLY A 162 -6.38 12.13 15.53
N GLU A 163 -5.82 13.32 15.32
CA GLU A 163 -6.45 14.41 14.57
C GLU A 163 -5.99 14.46 13.12
N PHE A 164 -4.75 14.03 12.86
CA PHE A 164 -4.16 14.00 11.52
C PHE A 164 -4.65 12.81 10.72
#